data_1c093028bd1a4550ff85ce8418c92f18
#
_entry.id   1c093028bd1a4550ff85ce8418c92f18
#
_cell.length_a   1.000
_cell.length_b   1.000
_cell.length_c   1.000
_cell.angle_alpha   90.00
_cell.angle_beta   90.00
_cell.angle_gamma   90.00
#
_symmetry.space_group_name_H-M   'P 1'
#
loop_
_entity.id
_entity.type
_entity.pdbx_description
1 polymer ?
#
loop_
_entity_poly.entity_id
_entity_poly.type
_entity_poly.pdbx_seq_one_letter_code
_entity_poly.pdbx_strand_id
1 'polypeptide(L)'
;HRIARRQRQMCIRDSSQTEAGAHMLDVNAGIPPHMGDEVKILVDMINLVQSLTDLPLAVDSSVKPALVAGVEAANGRPLINSVTGEDESLEVVLPLAAKYDCPVVAICNDETGISPDPEVRFAVAKKIVERAADHGIKANDIVIDPLVMPLGATPADAVLTYSQQAFEIVAKIRRELGANTTCGLSNVSFGLPNRHWMNGIFVAMAAGYGMTSAIMNPLHAEEMTSVRAADALLGHDSSCMNWMAKYREPAPEGADGTTRGRRGGGRRRAA
;
A
#
# COMPACT_ATOMS: atom_id res chain seq x y z
N HIS A 1 5.52 -1.46 33.48
CA HIS A 1 5.47 -2.84 32.90
C HIS A 1 4.59 -2.99 31.67
N ARG A 2 3.41 -2.31 31.53
CA ARG A 2 2.55 -2.40 30.37
C ARG A 2 3.13 -1.68 29.15
N ILE A 3 3.73 -0.50 29.33
CA ILE A 3 4.35 0.30 28.26
C ILE A 3 5.54 -0.45 27.67
N ALA A 4 6.47 -0.94 28.49
CA ALA A 4 7.62 -1.72 28.03
C ALA A 4 7.24 -3.02 27.29
N ARG A 5 6.11 -3.65 27.66
CA ARG A 5 5.61 -4.85 26.98
C ARG A 5 5.02 -4.50 25.59
N ARG A 6 4.31 -3.36 25.47
CA ARG A 6 3.79 -2.85 24.19
C ARG A 6 4.92 -2.43 23.26
N GLN A 7 5.93 -1.71 23.77
CA GLN A 7 7.13 -1.34 23.02
C GLN A 7 7.86 -2.57 22.48
N ARG A 8 8.07 -3.61 23.31
CA ARG A 8 8.72 -4.86 22.87
C ARG A 8 7.90 -5.60 21.80
N GLN A 9 6.56 -5.62 21.93
CA GLN A 9 5.69 -6.23 20.91
C GLN A 9 5.72 -5.46 19.59
N MET A 10 5.82 -4.14 19.64
CA MET A 10 5.95 -3.28 18.46
C MET A 10 7.30 -3.53 17.78
N CYS A 11 8.42 -3.51 18.49
CA CYS A 11 9.75 -3.81 17.94
C CYS A 11 9.81 -5.16 17.22
N ILE A 12 9.22 -6.22 17.79
CA ILE A 12 9.16 -7.55 17.16
C ILE A 12 8.33 -7.49 15.90
N ARG A 13 7.22 -6.74 15.89
CA ARG A 13 6.31 -6.64 14.75
C ARG A 13 6.95 -5.89 13.59
N ASP A 14 7.62 -4.77 13.86
CA ASP A 14 8.25 -3.93 12.83
C ASP A 14 9.43 -4.66 12.16
N SER A 15 10.29 -5.34 12.94
CA SER A 15 11.35 -6.19 12.41
C SER A 15 10.79 -7.32 11.54
N SER A 16 9.73 -7.99 11.99
CA SER A 16 9.08 -9.07 11.23
C SER A 16 8.44 -8.57 9.93
N GLN A 17 7.85 -7.37 9.92
CA GLN A 17 7.27 -6.77 8.71
C GLN A 17 8.34 -6.37 7.69
N THR A 18 9.46 -5.83 8.16
CA THR A 18 10.64 -5.53 7.34
C THR A 18 11.19 -6.80 6.67
N GLU A 19 11.40 -7.87 7.45
CA GLU A 19 11.87 -9.16 6.96
C GLU A 19 10.88 -9.83 5.99
N ALA A 20 9.58 -9.62 6.19
CA ALA A 20 8.53 -10.11 5.29
C ALA A 20 8.48 -9.37 3.95
N GLY A 21 9.15 -8.21 3.84
CA GLY A 21 9.28 -7.45 2.61
C GLY A 21 8.35 -6.22 2.52
N ALA A 22 8.01 -5.60 3.65
CA ALA A 22 7.41 -4.26 3.64
C ALA A 22 8.37 -3.26 3.01
N HIS A 23 7.84 -2.34 2.19
CA HIS A 23 8.62 -1.26 1.59
C HIS A 23 8.55 0.04 2.40
N MET A 24 7.55 0.17 3.26
CA MET A 24 7.27 1.30 4.13
C MET A 24 6.51 0.80 5.35
N LEU A 25 6.67 1.42 6.51
CA LEU A 25 5.89 1.11 7.70
C LEU A 25 4.90 2.21 7.99
N ASP A 26 3.64 1.84 8.17
CA ASP A 26 2.58 2.76 8.57
C ASP A 26 2.51 2.85 10.09
N VAL A 27 2.68 4.06 10.63
CA VAL A 27 2.72 4.33 12.07
C VAL A 27 1.49 5.11 12.48
N ASN A 28 0.59 4.42 13.18
CA ASN A 28 -0.67 4.94 13.68
C ASN A 28 -0.77 4.73 15.20
N ALA A 29 -0.99 5.78 15.95
CA ALA A 29 -1.17 5.69 17.41
C ALA A 29 -2.48 4.98 17.79
N GLY A 30 -3.53 5.13 16.99
CA GLY A 30 -4.77 4.37 17.04
C GLY A 30 -5.46 4.31 18.40
N ILE A 31 -5.31 5.36 19.21
CA ILE A 31 -5.87 5.39 20.56
C ILE A 31 -7.22 6.10 20.58
N PRO A 32 -8.19 5.55 21.32
CA PRO A 32 -9.41 6.27 21.59
C PRO A 32 -9.11 7.63 22.28
N PRO A 33 -9.85 8.71 21.95
CA PRO A 33 -9.57 10.08 22.42
C PRO A 33 -9.45 10.23 23.94
N HIS A 34 -10.00 9.30 24.71
CA HIS A 34 -9.96 9.31 26.19
C HIS A 34 -8.75 8.58 26.78
N MET A 35 -7.85 8.02 25.96
CA MET A 35 -6.75 7.16 26.44
C MET A 35 -5.38 7.81 26.49
N GLY A 36 -5.24 9.08 26.12
CA GLY A 36 -3.97 9.77 26.21
C GLY A 36 -3.75 10.87 25.18
N ASP A 37 -2.57 11.44 25.19
CA ASP A 37 -2.10 12.45 24.26
C ASP A 37 -1.59 11.76 22.98
N GLU A 38 -2.40 11.76 21.93
CA GLU A 38 -2.05 11.14 20.66
C GLU A 38 -0.81 11.79 20.04
N VAL A 39 -0.64 13.09 20.18
CA VAL A 39 0.54 13.83 19.68
C VAL A 39 1.82 13.22 20.26
N LYS A 40 1.88 13.11 21.59
CA LYS A 40 3.06 12.56 22.25
C LYS A 40 3.28 11.09 21.90
N ILE A 41 2.21 10.29 21.86
CA ILE A 41 2.33 8.85 21.61
C ILE A 41 2.79 8.60 20.18
N LEU A 42 2.24 9.30 19.18
CA LEU A 42 2.65 9.14 17.79
C LEU A 42 4.12 9.52 17.60
N VAL A 43 4.58 10.63 18.18
CA VAL A 43 6.00 11.05 18.15
C VAL A 43 6.91 10.01 18.79
N ASP A 44 6.54 9.51 19.98
CA ASP A 44 7.31 8.47 20.68
C ASP A 44 7.39 7.18 19.84
N MET A 45 6.30 6.81 19.16
CA MET A 45 6.25 5.64 18.25
C MET A 45 7.14 5.83 17.02
N ILE A 46 7.07 6.97 16.36
CA ILE A 46 7.90 7.28 15.20
C ILE A 46 9.39 7.20 15.58
N ASN A 47 9.79 7.85 16.68
CA ASN A 47 11.18 7.80 17.14
C ASN A 47 11.64 6.38 17.47
N LEU A 48 10.76 5.56 18.06
CA LEU A 48 11.06 4.16 18.34
C LEU A 48 11.25 3.35 17.04
N VAL A 49 10.32 3.46 16.09
CA VAL A 49 10.40 2.72 14.83
C VAL A 49 11.63 3.10 14.03
N GLN A 50 11.95 4.39 13.94
CA GLN A 50 13.17 4.89 13.28
C GLN A 50 14.48 4.40 13.93
N SER A 51 14.45 4.03 15.20
CA SER A 51 15.61 3.40 15.86
C SER A 51 15.80 1.93 15.51
N LEU A 52 14.83 1.29 14.85
CA LEU A 52 14.78 -0.15 14.58
C LEU A 52 14.91 -0.49 13.09
N THR A 53 14.62 0.44 12.19
CA THR A 53 14.63 0.22 10.75
C THR A 53 14.93 1.50 9.98
N ASP A 54 15.57 1.35 8.82
CA ASP A 54 15.80 2.42 7.86
C ASP A 54 14.67 2.55 6.82
N LEU A 55 13.59 1.76 6.94
CA LEU A 55 12.45 1.87 6.04
C LEU A 55 11.77 3.24 6.17
N PRO A 56 11.30 3.82 5.06
CA PRO A 56 10.48 5.02 5.12
C PRO A 56 9.19 4.78 5.90
N LEU A 57 8.67 5.84 6.53
CA LEU A 57 7.47 5.76 7.34
C LEU A 57 6.29 6.46 6.66
N ALA A 58 5.09 5.90 6.82
CA ALA A 58 3.85 6.62 6.67
C ALA A 58 3.40 7.08 8.07
N VAL A 59 3.11 8.37 8.20
CA VAL A 59 2.60 8.99 9.43
C VAL A 59 1.09 9.04 9.31
N ASP A 60 0.40 8.20 10.07
CA ASP A 60 -1.05 8.02 9.99
C ASP A 60 -1.74 8.58 11.24
N SER A 61 -2.52 9.64 11.04
CA SER A 61 -3.40 10.19 12.06
C SER A 61 -4.55 11.01 11.45
N SER A 62 -5.74 10.85 11.99
CA SER A 62 -6.89 11.73 11.73
C SER A 62 -6.84 13.02 12.57
N VAL A 63 -6.01 13.07 13.62
CA VAL A 63 -5.84 14.21 14.51
C VAL A 63 -4.76 15.14 13.93
N LYS A 64 -5.17 16.27 13.37
CA LYS A 64 -4.27 17.20 12.65
C LYS A 64 -3.02 17.61 13.46
N PRO A 65 -3.11 18.00 14.75
CA PRO A 65 -1.91 18.27 15.55
C PRO A 65 -0.96 17.08 15.69
N ALA A 66 -1.49 15.86 15.81
CA ALA A 66 -0.68 14.66 15.87
C ALA A 66 0.02 14.37 14.54
N LEU A 67 -0.71 14.54 13.42
CA LEU A 67 -0.15 14.39 12.08
C LEU A 67 1.01 15.37 11.85
N VAL A 68 0.84 16.65 12.18
CA VAL A 68 1.89 17.68 12.08
C VAL A 68 3.12 17.29 12.91
N ALA A 69 2.93 16.98 14.20
CA ALA A 69 4.04 16.61 15.09
C ALA A 69 4.73 15.31 14.64
N GLY A 70 3.97 14.35 14.10
CA GLY A 70 4.51 13.11 13.58
C GLY A 70 5.38 13.34 12.34
N VAL A 71 4.95 14.17 11.40
CA VAL A 71 5.73 14.55 10.22
C VAL A 71 7.01 15.27 10.62
N GLU A 72 6.95 16.17 11.61
CA GLU A 72 8.12 16.88 12.13
C GLU A 72 9.13 15.97 12.84
N ALA A 73 8.66 14.89 13.44
CA ALA A 73 9.51 13.90 14.13
C ALA A 73 10.09 12.83 13.17
N ALA A 74 9.51 12.67 11.99
CA ALA A 74 9.95 11.67 11.04
C ALA A 74 11.22 12.10 10.29
N ASN A 75 12.14 11.16 10.06
CA ASN A 75 13.35 11.39 9.29
C ASN A 75 13.06 11.31 7.78
N GLY A 76 13.68 12.17 6.99
CA GLY A 76 13.59 12.15 5.54
C GLY A 76 12.27 12.67 4.99
N ARG A 77 11.65 11.91 4.07
CA ARG A 77 10.37 12.24 3.40
C ARG A 77 9.31 11.22 3.80
N PRO A 78 8.63 11.36 4.95
CA PRO A 78 7.55 10.45 5.30
C PRO A 78 6.35 10.62 4.36
N LEU A 79 5.58 9.53 4.18
CA LEU A 79 4.28 9.60 3.54
C LEU A 79 3.26 10.12 4.56
N ILE A 80 2.56 11.21 4.24
CA ILE A 80 1.51 11.75 5.09
C ILE A 80 0.21 10.96 4.84
N ASN A 81 -0.36 10.34 5.87
CA ASN A 81 -1.61 9.59 5.82
C ASN A 81 -2.61 10.20 6.83
N SER A 82 -3.55 11.07 6.41
CA SER A 82 -3.94 11.40 5.04
C SER A 82 -4.50 12.82 4.91
N VAL A 83 -4.77 13.21 3.67
CA VAL A 83 -5.63 14.34 3.31
C VAL A 83 -6.96 13.82 2.78
N THR A 84 -8.05 14.53 3.02
CA THR A 84 -9.38 14.30 2.43
C THR A 84 -9.75 15.44 1.48
N GLY A 85 -10.84 15.28 0.72
CA GLY A 85 -11.39 16.36 -0.11
C GLY A 85 -12.06 17.50 0.66
N GLU A 86 -12.15 17.39 1.99
CA GLU A 86 -12.65 18.45 2.88
C GLU A 86 -11.72 19.67 2.85
N ASP A 87 -12.28 20.86 2.70
CA ASP A 87 -11.49 22.10 2.60
C ASP A 87 -10.59 22.31 3.83
N GLU A 88 -11.09 22.02 5.04
CA GLU A 88 -10.31 22.09 6.27
C GLU A 88 -9.09 21.14 6.23
N SER A 89 -9.26 19.94 5.69
CA SER A 89 -8.17 18.97 5.54
C SER A 89 -7.14 19.43 4.52
N LEU A 90 -7.59 19.94 3.38
CA LEU A 90 -6.73 20.47 2.33
C LEU A 90 -5.86 21.63 2.81
N GLU A 91 -6.46 22.58 3.55
CA GLU A 91 -5.78 23.79 4.07
C GLU A 91 -4.72 23.48 5.13
N VAL A 92 -4.81 22.37 5.83
CA VAL A 92 -3.83 21.97 6.84
C VAL A 92 -2.76 21.04 6.25
N VAL A 93 -3.19 20.04 5.49
CA VAL A 93 -2.28 18.95 5.09
C VAL A 93 -1.44 19.29 3.85
N LEU A 94 -2.01 19.99 2.87
CA LEU A 94 -1.24 20.32 1.66
C LEU A 94 -0.10 21.31 1.92
N PRO A 95 -0.25 22.39 2.72
CA PRO A 95 0.88 23.22 3.12
C PRO A 95 1.94 22.46 3.91
N LEU A 96 1.52 21.51 4.78
CA LEU A 96 2.45 20.64 5.51
C LEU A 96 3.27 19.77 4.55
N ALA A 97 2.59 19.11 3.60
CA ALA A 97 3.24 18.28 2.58
C ALA A 97 4.23 19.10 1.72
N ALA A 98 3.83 20.28 1.28
CA ALA A 98 4.70 21.18 0.53
C ALA A 98 5.92 21.65 1.33
N LYS A 99 5.72 22.00 2.61
CA LYS A 99 6.79 22.48 3.51
C LYS A 99 7.91 21.43 3.68
N TYR A 100 7.55 20.16 3.78
CA TYR A 100 8.48 19.06 4.03
C TYR A 100 8.79 18.23 2.78
N ASP A 101 8.31 18.66 1.60
CA ASP A 101 8.44 17.93 0.34
C ASP A 101 7.97 16.46 0.45
N CYS A 102 6.86 16.24 1.17
CA CYS A 102 6.35 14.91 1.49
C CYS A 102 5.28 14.45 0.50
N PRO A 103 5.27 13.17 0.09
CA PRO A 103 4.12 12.57 -0.57
C PRO A 103 2.95 12.45 0.40
N VAL A 104 1.71 12.40 -0.14
CA VAL A 104 0.50 12.37 0.68
C VAL A 104 -0.53 11.37 0.16
N VAL A 105 -1.11 10.58 1.06
CA VAL A 105 -2.29 9.76 0.79
C VAL A 105 -3.52 10.66 0.72
N ALA A 106 -4.27 10.55 -0.37
CA ALA A 106 -5.48 11.32 -0.62
C ALA A 106 -6.71 10.41 -0.60
N ILE A 107 -7.53 10.50 0.43
CA ILE A 107 -8.75 9.71 0.58
C ILE A 107 -9.90 10.40 -0.16
N CYS A 108 -10.63 9.64 -0.99
CA CYS A 108 -11.70 10.13 -1.86
C CYS A 108 -13.04 10.32 -1.13
N ASN A 109 -13.03 11.05 -0.01
CA ASN A 109 -14.22 11.56 0.69
C ASN A 109 -14.10 13.06 0.89
N ASP A 110 -15.23 13.73 1.06
CA ASP A 110 -15.35 15.16 1.33
C ASP A 110 -16.39 15.44 2.42
N GLU A 111 -16.84 16.68 2.54
CA GLU A 111 -17.83 17.13 3.51
C GLU A 111 -19.17 16.38 3.41
N THR A 112 -19.45 15.76 2.26
CA THR A 112 -20.66 14.94 2.07
C THR A 112 -20.49 13.49 2.53
N GLY A 113 -19.27 13.13 2.93
CA GLY A 113 -18.89 11.79 3.38
C GLY A 113 -18.40 10.90 2.26
N ILE A 114 -18.53 9.58 2.44
CA ILE A 114 -18.08 8.56 1.47
C ILE A 114 -19.22 8.28 0.49
N SER A 115 -19.02 8.66 -0.78
CA SER A 115 -19.99 8.35 -1.83
C SER A 115 -19.85 6.89 -2.32
N PRO A 116 -20.95 6.15 -2.52
CA PRO A 116 -20.91 4.87 -3.22
C PRO A 116 -20.66 5.02 -4.72
N ASP A 117 -20.87 6.21 -5.29
CA ASP A 117 -20.67 6.50 -6.71
C ASP A 117 -19.16 6.68 -7.02
N PRO A 118 -18.56 5.86 -7.91
CA PRO A 118 -17.16 6.00 -8.29
C PRO A 118 -16.84 7.31 -9.00
N GLU A 119 -17.78 7.91 -9.72
CA GLU A 119 -17.57 9.19 -10.40
C GLU A 119 -17.45 10.34 -9.40
N VAL A 120 -18.25 10.33 -8.33
CA VAL A 120 -18.13 11.30 -7.25
C VAL A 120 -16.77 11.16 -6.55
N ARG A 121 -16.34 9.94 -6.24
CA ARG A 121 -15.02 9.70 -5.65
C ARG A 121 -13.88 10.13 -6.56
N PHE A 122 -14.02 9.92 -7.87
CA PHE A 122 -13.04 10.41 -8.84
C PHE A 122 -13.01 11.95 -8.90
N ALA A 123 -14.16 12.63 -8.81
CA ALA A 123 -14.20 14.09 -8.75
C ALA A 123 -13.50 14.64 -7.50
N VAL A 124 -13.65 13.98 -6.35
CA VAL A 124 -12.92 14.32 -5.12
C VAL A 124 -11.41 14.11 -5.31
N ALA A 125 -10.97 12.99 -5.89
CA ALA A 125 -9.57 12.75 -6.21
C ALA A 125 -8.99 13.87 -7.10
N LYS A 126 -9.73 14.29 -8.13
CA LYS A 126 -9.34 15.36 -9.02
C LYS A 126 -9.22 16.70 -8.26
N LYS A 127 -10.21 17.05 -7.41
CA LYS A 127 -10.16 18.24 -6.55
C LYS A 127 -8.87 18.25 -5.71
N ILE A 128 -8.51 17.12 -5.08
CA ILE A 128 -7.31 17.04 -4.24
C ILE A 128 -6.03 17.25 -5.07
N VAL A 129 -5.93 16.61 -6.24
CA VAL A 129 -4.77 16.74 -7.12
C VAL A 129 -4.60 18.18 -7.63
N GLU A 130 -5.71 18.85 -8.03
CA GLU A 130 -5.69 20.24 -8.47
C GLU A 130 -5.26 21.17 -7.32
N ARG A 131 -5.82 21.01 -6.13
CA ARG A 131 -5.43 21.79 -4.95
C ARG A 131 -3.98 21.52 -4.52
N ALA A 132 -3.49 20.29 -4.66
CA ALA A 132 -2.10 19.96 -4.39
C ALA A 132 -1.14 20.66 -5.37
N ALA A 133 -1.54 20.77 -6.64
CA ALA A 133 -0.75 21.49 -7.64
C ALA A 133 -0.61 23.00 -7.32
N ASP A 134 -1.61 23.63 -6.71
CA ASP A 134 -1.54 25.02 -6.22
C ASP A 134 -0.44 25.22 -5.15
N HIS A 135 -0.08 24.15 -4.43
CA HIS A 135 1.00 24.12 -3.45
C HIS A 135 2.35 23.61 -4.05
N GLY A 136 2.41 23.35 -5.37
CA GLY A 136 3.61 22.83 -6.04
C GLY A 136 3.84 21.33 -5.84
N ILE A 137 2.89 20.60 -5.27
CA ILE A 137 2.97 19.15 -5.09
C ILE A 137 2.66 18.47 -6.43
N LYS A 138 3.52 17.57 -6.86
CA LYS A 138 3.37 16.87 -8.14
C LYS A 138 2.34 15.73 -8.02
N ALA A 139 1.65 15.42 -9.10
CA ALA A 139 0.67 14.34 -9.12
C ALA A 139 1.25 12.97 -8.71
N ASN A 140 2.51 12.70 -9.00
CA ASN A 140 3.18 11.46 -8.60
C ASN A 140 3.57 11.39 -7.11
N ASP A 141 3.49 12.51 -6.39
CA ASP A 141 3.61 12.55 -4.93
C ASP A 141 2.25 12.45 -4.22
N ILE A 142 1.15 12.36 -4.99
CA ILE A 142 -0.19 12.08 -4.48
C ILE A 142 -0.48 10.58 -4.64
N VAL A 143 -0.89 9.95 -3.55
CA VAL A 143 -1.24 8.52 -3.50
C VAL A 143 -2.72 8.40 -3.16
N ILE A 144 -3.56 8.23 -4.18
CA ILE A 144 -5.02 8.26 -4.02
C ILE A 144 -5.52 6.94 -3.48
N ASP A 145 -6.24 6.98 -2.36
CA ASP A 145 -7.09 5.88 -1.89
C ASP A 145 -8.51 6.06 -2.44
N PRO A 146 -8.94 5.25 -3.41
CA PRO A 146 -10.28 5.35 -4.00
C PRO A 146 -11.39 4.83 -3.09
N LEU A 147 -11.08 4.45 -1.85
CA LEU A 147 -12.00 3.85 -0.88
C LEU A 147 -12.58 2.53 -1.38
N VAL A 148 -11.77 1.47 -1.27
CA VAL A 148 -12.22 0.11 -1.56
C VAL A 148 -13.30 -0.30 -0.57
N MET A 149 -14.51 -0.51 -1.08
CA MET A 149 -15.68 -0.90 -0.30
C MET A 149 -15.72 -2.42 -0.10
N PRO A 150 -16.32 -2.92 1.01
CA PRO A 150 -16.48 -4.35 1.25
C PRO A 150 -17.28 -5.02 0.14
N LEU A 151 -16.73 -6.06 -0.48
CA LEU A 151 -17.38 -6.79 -1.57
C LEU A 151 -18.75 -7.35 -1.14
N GLY A 152 -18.84 -7.86 0.10
CA GLY A 152 -20.07 -8.40 0.66
C GLY A 152 -21.19 -7.38 0.90
N ALA A 153 -20.88 -6.08 0.83
CA ALA A 153 -21.86 -5.01 0.94
C ALA A 153 -22.35 -4.49 -0.44
N THR A 154 -21.91 -5.10 -1.54
CA THR A 154 -22.39 -4.74 -2.88
C THR A 154 -23.90 -4.95 -2.96
N PRO A 155 -24.70 -3.94 -3.37
CA PRO A 155 -26.13 -4.10 -3.57
C PRO A 155 -26.45 -5.20 -4.59
N ALA A 156 -27.52 -5.96 -4.38
CA ALA A 156 -27.87 -7.08 -5.25
C ALA A 156 -28.28 -6.67 -6.68
N ASP A 157 -28.71 -5.43 -6.83
CA ASP A 157 -29.10 -4.81 -8.11
C ASP A 157 -27.98 -3.94 -8.74
N ALA A 158 -26.80 -3.92 -8.12
CA ALA A 158 -25.68 -3.17 -8.65
C ALA A 158 -25.19 -3.77 -9.99
N VAL A 159 -24.94 -2.91 -10.97
CA VAL A 159 -24.39 -3.32 -12.27
C VAL A 159 -22.95 -3.82 -12.14
N LEU A 160 -22.16 -3.18 -11.28
CA LEU A 160 -20.78 -3.55 -10.97
C LEU A 160 -20.64 -3.82 -9.47
N THR A 161 -19.88 -4.85 -9.13
CA THR A 161 -19.47 -5.06 -7.75
C THR A 161 -18.56 -3.92 -7.26
N TYR A 162 -18.47 -3.72 -5.97
CA TYR A 162 -17.55 -2.71 -5.40
C TYR A 162 -16.08 -2.96 -5.78
N SER A 163 -15.67 -4.21 -5.98
CA SER A 163 -14.34 -4.51 -6.49
C SER A 163 -14.15 -4.08 -7.95
N GLN A 164 -15.12 -4.30 -8.83
CA GLN A 164 -15.07 -3.85 -10.22
C GLN A 164 -15.02 -2.31 -10.29
N GLN A 165 -15.84 -1.62 -9.49
CA GLN A 165 -15.78 -0.16 -9.38
C GLN A 165 -14.39 0.33 -8.92
N ALA A 166 -13.78 -0.36 -7.95
CA ALA A 166 -12.43 -0.01 -7.48
C ALA A 166 -11.38 -0.17 -8.60
N PHE A 167 -11.46 -1.22 -9.41
CA PHE A 167 -10.56 -1.40 -10.54
C PHE A 167 -10.71 -0.30 -11.59
N GLU A 168 -11.93 0.05 -11.94
CA GLU A 168 -12.20 1.10 -12.92
C GLU A 168 -11.74 2.47 -12.46
N ILE A 169 -12.00 2.84 -11.20
CA ILE A 169 -11.55 4.12 -10.65
C ILE A 169 -10.02 4.20 -10.55
N VAL A 170 -9.33 3.12 -10.16
CA VAL A 170 -7.87 3.04 -10.15
C VAL A 170 -7.31 3.31 -11.55
N ALA A 171 -7.82 2.60 -12.56
CA ALA A 171 -7.38 2.80 -13.94
C ALA A 171 -7.64 4.24 -14.43
N LYS A 172 -8.78 4.82 -14.07
CA LYS A 172 -9.15 6.20 -14.41
C LYS A 172 -8.20 7.21 -13.77
N ILE A 173 -7.91 7.07 -12.47
CA ILE A 173 -6.96 7.91 -11.72
C ILE A 173 -5.58 7.87 -12.38
N ARG A 174 -5.07 6.68 -12.68
CA ARG A 174 -3.75 6.53 -13.32
C ARG A 174 -3.69 7.19 -14.68
N ARG A 175 -4.72 7.01 -15.51
CA ARG A 175 -4.76 7.54 -16.87
C ARG A 175 -4.98 9.05 -16.91
N GLU A 176 -5.88 9.58 -16.09
CA GLU A 176 -6.34 10.97 -16.22
C GLU A 176 -5.66 11.95 -15.25
N LEU A 177 -5.26 11.49 -14.08
CA LEU A 177 -4.60 12.34 -13.07
C LEU A 177 -3.09 12.11 -12.99
N GLY A 178 -2.58 10.97 -13.47
CA GLY A 178 -1.15 10.61 -13.34
C GLY A 178 -0.70 10.38 -11.89
N ALA A 179 -1.64 10.32 -10.95
CA ALA A 179 -1.37 10.12 -9.53
C ALA A 179 -1.08 8.64 -9.21
N ASN A 180 -0.41 8.37 -8.10
CA ASN A 180 -0.28 7.03 -7.54
C ASN A 180 -1.58 6.62 -6.82
N THR A 181 -1.71 5.33 -6.51
CA THR A 181 -2.90 4.79 -5.85
C THR A 181 -2.55 3.80 -4.75
N THR A 182 -3.39 3.73 -3.73
CA THR A 182 -3.30 2.77 -2.63
C THR A 182 -4.68 2.30 -2.20
N CYS A 183 -4.75 1.34 -1.30
CA CYS A 183 -5.96 1.01 -0.55
C CYS A 183 -5.64 0.28 0.75
N GLY A 184 -6.53 0.37 1.72
CA GLY A 184 -6.59 -0.57 2.83
C GLY A 184 -7.06 -1.93 2.33
N LEU A 185 -6.12 -2.86 2.06
CA LEU A 185 -6.41 -4.13 1.37
C LEU A 185 -7.49 -4.97 2.05
N SER A 186 -7.49 -5.02 3.37
CA SER A 186 -8.45 -5.81 4.16
C SER A 186 -9.91 -5.38 4.00
N ASN A 187 -10.17 -4.19 3.48
CA ASN A 187 -11.53 -3.67 3.30
C ASN A 187 -12.34 -4.53 2.32
N VAL A 188 -11.73 -4.95 1.21
CA VAL A 188 -12.44 -5.71 0.16
C VAL A 188 -13.12 -6.97 0.69
N SER A 189 -12.49 -7.67 1.63
CA SER A 189 -12.96 -8.95 2.17
C SER A 189 -13.64 -8.84 3.53
N PHE A 190 -13.96 -7.62 3.99
CA PHE A 190 -14.57 -7.43 5.30
C PHE A 190 -15.87 -8.23 5.44
N GLY A 191 -15.96 -9.02 6.53
CA GLY A 191 -17.11 -9.90 6.80
C GLY A 191 -17.13 -11.23 6.02
N LEU A 192 -16.20 -11.47 5.10
CA LEU A 192 -16.14 -12.70 4.30
C LEU A 192 -15.20 -13.76 4.91
N PRO A 193 -15.45 -15.05 4.68
CA PRO A 193 -14.50 -16.10 5.06
C PRO A 193 -13.28 -16.11 4.12
N ASN A 194 -12.20 -16.79 4.55
CA ASN A 194 -10.98 -17.01 3.76
C ASN A 194 -10.34 -15.72 3.19
N ARG A 195 -10.30 -14.69 4.02
CA ARG A 195 -9.98 -13.30 3.64
C ARG A 195 -8.63 -13.14 2.95
N HIS A 196 -7.57 -13.83 3.40
CA HIS A 196 -6.22 -13.64 2.88
C HIS A 196 -6.09 -14.05 1.41
N TRP A 197 -6.77 -15.11 1.00
CA TRP A 197 -6.85 -15.49 -0.41
C TRP A 197 -7.62 -14.46 -1.25
N MET A 198 -8.76 -13.98 -0.74
CA MET A 198 -9.52 -12.93 -1.40
C MET A 198 -8.69 -11.65 -1.56
N ASN A 199 -8.03 -11.21 -0.50
CA ASN A 199 -7.15 -10.05 -0.50
C ASN A 199 -6.00 -10.20 -1.51
N GLY A 200 -5.35 -11.37 -1.52
CA GLY A 200 -4.24 -11.65 -2.44
C GLY A 200 -4.67 -11.58 -3.91
N ILE A 201 -5.80 -12.19 -4.25
CA ILE A 201 -6.35 -12.12 -5.61
C ILE A 201 -6.72 -10.69 -5.97
N PHE A 202 -7.41 -9.98 -5.06
CA PHE A 202 -7.81 -8.60 -5.30
C PHE A 202 -6.60 -7.68 -5.56
N VAL A 203 -5.56 -7.73 -4.74
CA VAL A 203 -4.38 -6.86 -4.92
C VAL A 203 -3.65 -7.14 -6.23
N ALA A 204 -3.56 -8.42 -6.64
CA ALA A 204 -2.96 -8.77 -7.92
C ALA A 204 -3.79 -8.24 -9.12
N MET A 205 -5.12 -8.35 -9.07
CA MET A 205 -6.00 -7.77 -10.07
C MET A 205 -5.89 -6.24 -10.08
N ALA A 206 -5.95 -5.58 -8.92
CA ALA A 206 -5.84 -4.13 -8.79
C ALA A 206 -4.51 -3.60 -9.34
N ALA A 207 -3.40 -4.31 -9.11
CA ALA A 207 -2.11 -3.99 -9.72
C ALA A 207 -2.17 -4.02 -11.25
N GLY A 208 -2.87 -5.00 -11.84
CA GLY A 208 -3.12 -5.07 -13.29
C GLY A 208 -3.92 -3.88 -13.84
N TYR A 209 -4.76 -3.25 -13.01
CA TYR A 209 -5.47 -2.01 -13.34
C TYR A 209 -4.66 -0.74 -13.02
N GLY A 210 -3.44 -0.87 -12.49
CA GLY A 210 -2.52 0.24 -12.25
C GLY A 210 -2.44 0.69 -10.79
N MET A 211 -2.92 -0.08 -9.82
CA MET A 211 -2.69 0.21 -8.40
C MET A 211 -1.20 0.11 -8.09
N THR A 212 -0.64 1.11 -7.42
CA THR A 212 0.80 1.25 -7.21
C THR A 212 1.26 0.82 -5.83
N SER A 213 0.36 0.76 -4.87
CA SER A 213 0.65 0.35 -3.49
C SER A 213 -0.59 -0.19 -2.78
N ALA A 214 -0.41 -0.83 -1.64
CA ALA A 214 -1.50 -1.24 -0.75
C ALA A 214 -1.05 -1.19 0.70
N ILE A 215 -1.93 -0.76 1.60
CA ILE A 215 -1.75 -0.84 3.04
C ILE A 215 -2.23 -2.22 3.47
N MET A 216 -1.28 -3.08 3.88
CA MET A 216 -1.53 -4.49 4.15
C MET A 216 -0.57 -5.05 5.19
N ASN A 217 -0.88 -6.22 5.72
CA ASN A 217 0.04 -6.93 6.60
C ASN A 217 0.95 -7.87 5.80
N PRO A 218 2.26 -7.59 5.67
CA PRO A 218 3.18 -8.42 4.88
C PRO A 218 3.45 -9.80 5.48
N LEU A 219 2.97 -10.07 6.71
CA LEU A 219 3.09 -11.38 7.34
C LEU A 219 2.07 -12.40 6.79
N HIS A 220 1.08 -11.97 6.01
CA HIS A 220 0.15 -12.87 5.34
C HIS A 220 0.76 -13.41 4.04
N ALA A 221 1.17 -14.67 4.07
CA ALA A 221 1.91 -15.30 2.98
C ALA A 221 1.14 -15.31 1.65
N GLU A 222 -0.17 -15.54 1.69
CA GLU A 222 -1.06 -15.56 0.52
C GLU A 222 -1.08 -14.19 -0.18
N GLU A 223 -1.21 -13.12 0.59
CA GLU A 223 -1.22 -11.75 0.09
C GLU A 223 0.12 -11.37 -0.52
N MET A 224 1.23 -11.62 0.18
CA MET A 224 2.57 -11.31 -0.30
C MET A 224 3.00 -12.17 -1.49
N THR A 225 2.56 -13.43 -1.56
CA THR A 225 2.80 -14.28 -2.74
C THR A 225 2.08 -13.72 -3.96
N SER A 226 0.84 -13.26 -3.77
CA SER A 226 0.04 -12.63 -4.85
C SER A 226 0.68 -11.33 -5.36
N VAL A 227 1.21 -10.49 -4.48
CA VAL A 227 1.94 -9.27 -4.86
C VAL A 227 3.17 -9.62 -5.70
N ARG A 228 4.01 -10.55 -5.23
CA ARG A 228 5.22 -10.97 -5.98
C ARG A 228 4.89 -11.61 -7.33
N ALA A 229 3.79 -12.37 -7.39
CA ALA A 229 3.31 -12.95 -8.64
C ALA A 229 2.83 -11.86 -9.61
N ALA A 230 2.11 -10.85 -9.11
CA ALA A 230 1.68 -9.71 -9.91
C ALA A 230 2.87 -8.93 -10.48
N ASP A 231 3.91 -8.66 -9.67
CA ASP A 231 5.14 -8.00 -10.11
C ASP A 231 5.81 -8.76 -11.25
N ALA A 232 5.91 -10.09 -11.14
CA ALA A 232 6.49 -10.92 -12.20
C ALA A 232 5.64 -10.89 -13.47
N LEU A 233 4.29 -11.01 -13.36
CA LEU A 233 3.37 -11.03 -14.47
C LEU A 233 3.25 -9.67 -15.18
N LEU A 234 3.38 -8.57 -14.45
CA LEU A 234 3.33 -7.21 -14.99
C LEU A 234 4.70 -6.70 -15.48
N GLY A 235 5.75 -7.52 -15.38
CA GLY A 235 7.09 -7.16 -15.86
C GLY A 235 7.89 -6.26 -14.92
N HIS A 236 7.46 -6.08 -13.68
CA HIS A 236 8.20 -5.33 -12.66
C HIS A 236 9.35 -6.14 -12.07
N ASP A 237 9.25 -7.47 -12.09
CA ASP A 237 10.34 -8.40 -11.73
C ASP A 237 11.08 -8.88 -12.99
N SER A 238 12.19 -8.22 -13.31
CA SER A 238 12.97 -8.50 -14.51
C SER A 238 13.41 -9.96 -14.57
N SER A 239 13.00 -10.68 -15.63
CA SER A 239 13.28 -12.12 -15.83
C SER A 239 12.84 -13.00 -14.66
N CYS A 240 11.85 -12.57 -13.87
CA CYS A 240 11.34 -13.27 -12.69
C CYS A 240 12.45 -13.61 -11.65
N MET A 241 13.47 -12.77 -11.54
CA MET A 241 14.64 -13.07 -10.70
C MET A 241 14.28 -13.09 -9.21
N ASN A 242 13.46 -12.14 -8.74
CA ASN A 242 13.02 -12.07 -7.35
C ASN A 242 12.08 -13.24 -7.02
N TRP A 243 11.18 -13.57 -7.96
CA TRP A 243 10.29 -14.72 -7.83
C TRP A 243 11.11 -16.02 -7.71
N MET A 244 12.08 -16.24 -8.60
CA MET A 244 12.94 -17.43 -8.56
C MET A 244 13.78 -17.49 -7.29
N ALA A 245 14.36 -16.37 -6.85
CA ALA A 245 15.14 -16.32 -5.63
C ALA A 245 14.32 -16.69 -4.39
N LYS A 246 13.03 -16.31 -4.36
CA LYS A 246 12.14 -16.57 -3.21
C LYS A 246 11.57 -17.98 -3.20
N TYR A 247 11.25 -18.55 -4.37
CA TYR A 247 10.44 -19.78 -4.46
C TYR A 247 11.15 -20.96 -5.12
N ARG A 248 12.40 -20.78 -5.59
CA ARG A 248 13.17 -21.90 -6.13
C ARG A 248 13.55 -22.84 -5.01
N GLU A 249 13.15 -24.10 -5.12
CA GLU A 249 13.63 -25.13 -4.23
C GLU A 249 15.15 -25.27 -4.37
N PRO A 250 15.92 -25.40 -3.27
CA PRO A 250 17.34 -25.71 -3.35
C PRO A 250 17.51 -26.99 -4.17
N ALA A 251 18.51 -27.02 -5.05
CA ALA A 251 18.85 -28.24 -5.78
C ALA A 251 19.11 -29.37 -4.76
N PRO A 252 18.58 -30.58 -4.98
CA PRO A 252 18.85 -31.70 -4.08
C PRO A 252 20.35 -31.86 -3.94
N GLU A 253 20.84 -31.98 -2.70
CA GLU A 253 22.23 -32.24 -2.40
C GLU A 253 22.66 -33.55 -3.14
N GLY A 254 23.56 -33.43 -4.11
CA GLY A 254 24.05 -34.58 -4.90
C GLY A 254 23.83 -34.48 -6.42
N ALA A 255 23.14 -33.42 -6.94
CA ALA A 255 23.08 -33.18 -8.38
C ALA A 255 24.40 -32.50 -8.86
N ASP A 256 25.51 -33.20 -8.72
CA ASP A 256 26.79 -32.79 -9.30
C ASP A 256 26.71 -32.85 -10.83
N GLY A 257 27.10 -31.76 -11.47
CA GLY A 257 26.88 -31.47 -12.89
C GLY A 257 27.67 -32.33 -13.84
N THR A 258 27.25 -33.58 -14.04
CA THR A 258 27.81 -34.46 -15.07
C THR A 258 26.75 -35.21 -15.85
N THR A 259 26.03 -34.47 -16.70
CA THR A 259 25.53 -35.04 -17.98
C THR A 259 25.20 -33.92 -18.97
N ARG A 260 26.20 -33.17 -19.43
CA ARG A 260 26.13 -32.61 -20.79
C ARG A 260 26.38 -33.76 -21.77
N GLY A 261 25.42 -34.63 -21.92
CA GLY A 261 25.40 -35.67 -22.93
C GLY A 261 25.44 -35.07 -24.33
N ARG A 262 26.57 -35.19 -24.96
CA ARG A 262 26.85 -35.05 -26.38
C ARG A 262 25.72 -35.72 -27.18
N ARG A 263 24.78 -34.98 -27.76
CA ARG A 263 24.02 -35.47 -28.93
C ARG A 263 24.89 -35.28 -30.15
N GLY A 264 25.68 -36.34 -30.40
CA GLY A 264 26.45 -36.51 -31.61
C GLY A 264 25.52 -36.68 -32.82
N GLY A 265 25.79 -35.90 -33.86
CA GLY A 265 25.16 -36.05 -35.14
C GLY A 265 25.45 -37.43 -35.76
N GLY A 266 24.39 -38.08 -36.19
CA GLY A 266 24.42 -39.25 -37.09
C GLY A 266 23.70 -38.91 -38.38
N ARG A 267 24.41 -38.30 -39.33
CA ARG A 267 24.02 -38.35 -40.75
C ARG A 267 24.16 -39.82 -41.19
N ARG A 268 23.10 -40.43 -41.64
CA ARG A 268 23.18 -41.55 -42.62
C ARG A 268 22.46 -41.15 -43.87
N ARG A 269 23.27 -41.09 -44.96
CA ARG A 269 22.88 -41.16 -46.34
C ARG A 269 22.63 -42.61 -46.74
N ALA A 270 21.89 -42.78 -47.81
CA ALA A 270 21.76 -43.87 -48.77
C ALA A 270 20.41 -44.59 -48.67
N ALA A 271 19.66 -44.88 -49.63
CA ALA A 271 19.81 -44.87 -51.12
C ALA A 271 18.38 -44.69 -51.69
#